data_3201a6218c9c7f159766b49c102ad1d1
#
_entry.id   3201a6218c9c7f159766b49c102ad1d1
#
_cell.length_a   1.000
_cell.length_b   1.000
_cell.length_c   1.000
_cell.angle_alpha   90.00
_cell.angle_beta   90.00
_cell.angle_gamma   90.00
#
_symmetry.space_group_name_H-M   'P 1'
#
loop_
_entity.id
_entity.type
_entity.pdbx_description
1 polymer ?
#
loop_
_entity_poly.entity_id
_entity_poly.type
_entity_poly.pdbx_seq_one_letter_code
_entity_poly.pdbx_strand_id
1 'polypeptide(L)'
;NIADGLNQTASEYGLKATAFNQIELFDIGDVSIQFELIGDNSEPVAVSASISDGDTSSLVSEINDFSDVTGILAFKSATGAVALKKIDGNDISVRDIVTSDGSALSVRQLDEFGEVINTEAVSSGEYIISGGQIKIISTDSFQVSSGLNIADNSNSKFLSSFVKKDHDLGSNSSDYEFKV
;
A
#
# COMPACT_ATOMS: atom_id res chain seq x y z
N ASN A 1 12.45 -8.62 -5.71
CA ASN A 1 11.21 -8.05 -6.24
C ASN A 1 11.30 -7.80 -7.76
N ILE A 2 10.22 -7.30 -8.40
CA ILE A 2 10.18 -7.06 -9.86
C ILE A 2 11.20 -5.98 -10.26
N ALA A 3 11.36 -4.92 -9.48
CA ALA A 3 12.31 -3.86 -9.77
C ALA A 3 13.76 -4.37 -9.77
N ASP A 4 14.10 -5.27 -8.84
CA ASP A 4 15.42 -5.90 -8.80
C ASP A 4 15.67 -6.78 -10.04
N GLY A 5 14.68 -7.56 -10.45
CA GLY A 5 14.75 -8.35 -11.68
C GLY A 5 14.94 -7.48 -12.93
N LEU A 6 14.22 -6.36 -13.01
CA LEU A 6 14.40 -5.40 -14.11
C LEU A 6 15.79 -4.77 -14.08
N ASN A 7 16.29 -4.38 -12.91
CA ASN A 7 17.61 -3.78 -12.77
C ASN A 7 18.73 -4.77 -13.15
N GLN A 8 18.56 -6.06 -12.84
CA GLN A 8 19.53 -7.09 -13.21
C GLN A 8 19.61 -7.33 -14.73
N THR A 9 18.48 -7.21 -15.43
CA THR A 9 18.40 -7.57 -16.85
C THR A 9 18.46 -6.37 -17.79
N ALA A 10 18.06 -5.20 -17.35
CA ALA A 10 17.86 -4.03 -18.21
C ALA A 10 18.77 -2.83 -17.88
N SER A 11 19.60 -2.92 -16.83
CA SER A 11 20.52 -1.82 -16.46
C SER A 11 21.58 -1.54 -17.54
N GLU A 12 21.99 -2.54 -18.30
CA GLU A 12 22.93 -2.39 -19.42
C GLU A 12 22.33 -1.57 -20.58
N TYR A 13 21.01 -1.46 -20.64
CA TYR A 13 20.26 -0.64 -21.61
C TYR A 13 19.89 0.74 -21.04
N GLY A 14 20.50 1.16 -19.93
CA GLY A 14 20.23 2.46 -19.31
C GLY A 14 18.89 2.55 -18.60
N LEU A 15 18.23 1.42 -18.33
CA LEU A 15 16.99 1.35 -17.55
C LEU A 15 17.28 1.24 -16.06
N LYS A 16 16.53 1.98 -15.24
CA LYS A 16 16.53 1.87 -13.79
C LYS A 16 15.10 1.73 -13.27
N ALA A 17 14.85 0.69 -12.51
CA ALA A 17 13.58 0.45 -11.84
C ALA A 17 13.71 0.70 -10.32
N THR A 18 12.71 1.33 -9.74
CA THR A 18 12.53 1.45 -8.28
C THR A 18 11.14 0.97 -7.93
N ALA A 19 11.01 0.31 -6.79
CA ALA A 19 9.73 -0.11 -6.25
C ALA A 19 9.44 0.66 -4.97
N PHE A 20 8.18 0.91 -4.68
CA PHE A 20 7.70 1.47 -3.43
C PHE A 20 6.22 1.16 -3.25
N ASN A 21 5.73 1.23 -2.03
CA ASN A 21 4.32 1.17 -1.72
C ASN A 21 4.03 2.15 -0.60
N GLN A 22 2.99 2.94 -0.77
CA GLN A 22 2.57 3.91 0.24
C GLN A 22 1.06 4.05 0.26
N ILE A 23 0.49 3.89 1.44
CA ILE A 23 -0.91 4.19 1.72
C ILE A 23 -1.01 5.18 2.88
N GLU A 24 -2.14 5.85 2.98
CA GLU A 24 -2.49 6.65 4.15
C GLU A 24 -3.83 6.22 4.71
N LEU A 25 -3.87 6.07 6.03
CA LEU A 25 -5.09 5.95 6.82
C LEU A 25 -5.48 7.36 7.22
N PHE A 26 -6.65 7.84 6.83
CA PHE A 26 -7.06 9.22 7.00
C PHE A 26 -8.50 9.34 7.49
N ASP A 27 -8.90 10.54 7.89
CA ASP A 27 -10.21 10.83 8.49
C ASP A 27 -10.53 9.92 9.69
N ILE A 28 -9.49 9.59 10.47
CA ILE A 28 -9.64 8.78 11.67
C ILE A 28 -10.17 9.70 12.78
N GLY A 29 -11.38 9.41 13.25
CA GLY A 29 -12.00 10.12 14.37
C GLY A 29 -11.40 9.73 15.71
N ASP A 30 -11.99 10.24 16.79
CA ASP A 30 -11.67 9.87 18.17
C ASP A 30 -12.24 8.48 18.48
N VAL A 31 -11.47 7.46 18.16
CA VAL A 31 -11.87 6.04 18.24
C VAL A 31 -10.72 5.17 18.79
N SER A 32 -11.09 4.03 19.34
CA SER A 32 -10.14 2.91 19.44
C SER A 32 -10.20 2.13 18.12
N ILE A 33 -9.04 1.88 17.53
CA ILE A 33 -8.89 1.14 16.28
C ILE A 33 -8.06 -0.12 16.53
N GLN A 34 -8.45 -1.19 15.91
CA GLN A 34 -7.71 -2.45 15.88
C GLN A 34 -7.73 -3.03 14.48
N PHE A 35 -6.61 -3.59 14.04
CA PHE A 35 -6.50 -4.32 12.78
C PHE A 35 -5.29 -5.25 12.80
N GLU A 36 -5.24 -6.15 11.84
CA GLU A 36 -4.09 -6.98 11.54
C GLU A 36 -3.26 -6.38 10.39
N LEU A 37 -1.94 -6.36 10.58
CA LEU A 37 -0.98 -5.82 9.60
C LEU A 37 -0.08 -6.93 9.07
N ILE A 38 0.04 -7.00 7.74
CA ILE A 38 0.94 -7.90 7.05
C ILE A 38 1.76 -7.10 6.02
N GLY A 39 3.06 -7.32 6.06
CA GLY A 39 4.05 -6.86 5.10
C GLY A 39 4.94 -8.03 4.70
N ASP A 40 6.16 -8.11 5.28
CA ASP A 40 7.09 -9.23 5.06
C ASP A 40 6.82 -10.43 6.00
N ASN A 41 6.00 -10.23 7.02
CA ASN A 41 5.62 -11.26 7.97
C ASN A 41 4.65 -12.26 7.35
N SER A 42 4.84 -13.56 7.65
CA SER A 42 3.93 -14.62 7.24
C SER A 42 2.67 -14.71 8.11
N GLU A 43 2.81 -14.37 9.38
CA GLU A 43 1.70 -14.32 10.34
C GLU A 43 1.33 -12.86 10.63
N PRO A 44 0.04 -12.52 10.66
CA PRO A 44 -0.39 -11.15 10.92
C PRO A 44 0.09 -10.65 12.29
N VAL A 45 0.42 -9.36 12.40
CA VAL A 45 0.61 -8.69 13.69
C VAL A 45 -0.61 -7.85 14.02
N ALA A 46 -1.08 -7.95 15.26
CA ALA A 46 -2.21 -7.17 15.74
C ALA A 46 -1.73 -5.77 16.14
N VAL A 47 -2.34 -4.75 15.56
CA VAL A 47 -2.13 -3.33 15.87
C VAL A 47 -3.38 -2.83 16.58
N SER A 48 -3.19 -2.14 17.73
CA SER A 48 -4.30 -1.57 18.50
C SER A 48 -3.89 -0.22 19.07
N ALA A 49 -4.71 0.81 18.83
CA ALA A 49 -4.46 2.15 19.33
C ALA A 49 -5.75 2.87 19.70
N SER A 50 -5.66 3.82 20.62
CA SER A 50 -6.75 4.75 20.94
C SER A 50 -6.36 6.14 20.44
N ILE A 51 -7.24 6.76 19.71
CA ILE A 51 -7.08 8.08 19.11
C ILE A 51 -8.02 9.03 19.83
N SER A 52 -7.49 10.14 20.28
CA SER A 52 -8.24 11.21 20.92
C SER A 52 -7.71 12.58 20.47
N ASP A 53 -8.58 13.55 20.32
CA ASP A 53 -8.25 14.89 19.85
C ASP A 53 -7.55 14.87 18.47
N GLY A 54 -7.83 13.86 17.65
CA GLY A 54 -7.18 13.67 16.34
C GLY A 54 -5.69 13.34 16.41
N ASP A 55 -5.17 12.95 17.59
CA ASP A 55 -3.77 12.57 17.73
C ASP A 55 -3.56 11.08 17.39
N THR A 56 -2.98 10.83 16.24
CA THR A 56 -2.67 9.51 15.72
C THR A 56 -1.29 8.99 16.12
N SER A 57 -0.58 9.67 17.03
CA SER A 57 0.81 9.30 17.41
C SER A 57 0.91 7.91 18.04
N SER A 58 -0.10 7.50 18.82
CA SER A 58 -0.16 6.16 19.40
C SER A 58 -0.24 5.08 18.32
N LEU A 59 -1.04 5.31 17.27
CA LEU A 59 -1.16 4.39 16.14
C LEU A 59 0.14 4.30 15.35
N VAL A 60 0.80 5.43 15.09
CA VAL A 60 2.11 5.47 14.43
C VAL A 60 3.15 4.69 15.23
N SER A 61 3.18 4.87 16.57
CA SER A 61 4.12 4.16 17.43
C SER A 61 3.88 2.65 17.40
N GLU A 62 2.63 2.23 17.56
CA GLU A 62 2.24 0.82 17.60
C GLU A 62 2.61 0.10 16.29
N ILE A 63 2.38 0.74 15.13
CA ILE A 63 2.77 0.16 13.84
C ILE A 63 4.29 0.04 13.74
N ASN A 64 5.03 1.06 14.18
CA ASN A 64 6.50 1.06 14.11
C ASN A 64 7.15 0.05 15.06
N ASP A 65 6.49 -0.34 16.14
CA ASP A 65 6.97 -1.40 17.05
C ASP A 65 7.07 -2.75 16.31
N PHE A 66 6.35 -2.92 15.21
CA PHE A 66 6.40 -4.10 14.35
C PHE A 66 7.19 -3.88 13.04
N SER A 67 7.85 -2.74 12.86
CA SER A 67 8.52 -2.41 11.60
C SER A 67 9.61 -3.40 11.20
N ASP A 68 10.34 -3.96 12.17
CA ASP A 68 11.41 -4.94 11.92
C ASP A 68 10.89 -6.26 11.33
N VAL A 69 9.64 -6.62 11.60
CA VAL A 69 9.04 -7.88 11.10
C VAL A 69 8.14 -7.65 9.89
N THR A 70 7.48 -6.50 9.82
CA THR A 70 6.57 -6.17 8.71
C THR A 70 7.27 -5.50 7.53
N GLY A 71 8.42 -4.87 7.77
CA GLY A 71 9.08 -3.98 6.80
C GLY A 71 8.28 -2.70 6.52
N ILE A 72 7.24 -2.41 7.30
CA ILE A 72 6.37 -1.25 7.14
C ILE A 72 6.77 -0.17 8.14
N LEU A 73 6.98 1.05 7.62
CA LEU A 73 7.23 2.24 8.43
C LEU A 73 5.99 3.13 8.44
N ALA A 74 5.60 3.60 9.63
CA ALA A 74 4.50 4.53 9.80
C ALA A 74 5.00 5.92 10.19
N PHE A 75 4.34 6.96 9.70
CA PHE A 75 4.59 8.33 10.08
C PHE A 75 3.33 9.19 9.94
N LYS A 76 3.25 10.26 10.74
CA LYS A 76 2.17 11.23 10.62
C LYS A 76 2.44 12.14 9.43
N SER A 77 1.51 12.19 8.48
CA SER A 77 1.61 13.08 7.33
C SER A 77 1.30 14.53 7.69
N ALA A 78 1.59 15.46 6.79
CA ALA A 78 1.29 16.88 6.98
C ALA A 78 -0.22 17.15 7.16
N THR A 79 -1.07 16.27 6.67
CA THR A 79 -2.54 16.36 6.80
C THR A 79 -3.07 15.73 8.10
N GLY A 80 -2.19 15.14 8.93
CA GLY A 80 -2.57 14.42 10.15
C GLY A 80 -2.94 12.95 9.91
N ALA A 81 -2.92 12.49 8.66
CA ALA A 81 -3.13 11.08 8.33
C ALA A 81 -1.93 10.22 8.79
N VAL A 82 -2.15 8.91 8.95
CA VAL A 82 -1.09 7.94 9.22
C VAL A 82 -0.64 7.32 7.91
N ALA A 83 0.54 7.68 7.45
CA ALA A 83 1.14 7.11 6.27
C ALA A 83 1.89 5.81 6.61
N LEU A 84 1.64 4.76 5.85
CA LEU A 84 2.33 3.48 5.88
C LEU A 84 3.16 3.35 4.61
N LYS A 85 4.45 3.10 4.76
CA LYS A 85 5.38 3.04 3.64
C LYS A 85 6.21 1.76 3.66
N LYS A 86 6.35 1.16 2.48
CA LYS A 86 7.22 0.02 2.22
C LYS A 86 8.14 0.33 1.04
N ILE A 87 9.46 0.46 1.32
CA ILE A 87 10.43 0.96 0.36
C ILE A 87 10.88 -0.09 -0.68
N ASP A 88 10.63 -1.35 -0.40
CA ASP A 88 10.92 -2.47 -1.30
C ASP A 88 9.78 -2.72 -2.30
N GLY A 89 8.65 -2.00 -2.14
CA GLY A 89 7.48 -2.11 -3.00
C GLY A 89 6.72 -3.42 -2.86
N ASN A 90 6.91 -4.17 -1.77
CA ASN A 90 6.06 -5.30 -1.47
C ASN A 90 4.68 -4.83 -0.97
N ASP A 91 3.73 -5.74 -0.94
CA ASP A 91 2.35 -5.42 -0.57
C ASP A 91 2.24 -4.97 0.90
N ILE A 92 1.27 -4.09 1.16
CA ILE A 92 0.80 -3.71 2.48
C ILE A 92 -0.62 -4.24 2.60
N SER A 93 -0.86 -5.11 3.58
CA SER A 93 -2.20 -5.65 3.85
C SER A 93 -2.66 -5.25 5.24
N VAL A 94 -3.85 -4.65 5.31
CA VAL A 94 -4.56 -4.29 6.56
C VAL A 94 -5.86 -5.08 6.59
N ARG A 95 -6.05 -5.89 7.62
CA ARG A 95 -7.16 -6.86 7.74
C ARG A 95 -7.88 -6.72 9.07
N ASP A 96 -9.07 -7.31 9.14
CA ASP A 96 -9.87 -7.43 10.37
C ASP A 96 -9.99 -6.10 11.13
N ILE A 97 -10.29 -5.05 10.36
CA ILE A 97 -10.40 -3.68 10.88
C ILE A 97 -11.62 -3.59 11.79
N VAL A 98 -11.42 -3.07 12.99
CA VAL A 98 -12.48 -2.78 13.96
C VAL A 98 -12.25 -1.40 14.54
N THR A 99 -13.27 -0.55 14.50
CA THR A 99 -13.31 0.74 15.18
C THR A 99 -14.35 0.69 16.30
N SER A 100 -14.10 1.37 17.40
CA SER A 100 -14.99 1.31 18.59
C SER A 100 -16.39 1.90 18.34
N ASP A 101 -16.55 2.75 17.34
CA ASP A 101 -17.81 3.37 16.95
C ASP A 101 -18.46 2.73 15.71
N GLY A 102 -17.81 1.71 15.13
CA GLY A 102 -18.25 1.03 13.92
C GLY A 102 -18.05 1.83 12.62
N SER A 103 -17.30 2.94 12.67
CA SER A 103 -16.97 3.72 11.47
C SER A 103 -16.04 2.93 10.53
N ALA A 104 -16.15 3.21 9.23
CA ALA A 104 -15.20 2.70 8.25
C ALA A 104 -13.87 3.44 8.35
N LEU A 105 -12.77 2.73 8.09
CA LEU A 105 -11.44 3.31 7.97
C LEU A 105 -11.24 3.81 6.54
N SER A 106 -10.94 5.09 6.38
CA SER A 106 -10.61 5.66 5.07
C SER A 106 -9.15 5.39 4.72
N VAL A 107 -8.89 4.80 3.56
CA VAL A 107 -7.56 4.46 3.09
C VAL A 107 -7.35 5.02 1.69
N ARG A 108 -6.19 5.61 1.43
CA ARG A 108 -5.80 6.03 0.09
C ARG A 108 -4.40 5.55 -0.25
N GLN A 109 -4.20 5.18 -1.50
CA GLN A 109 -2.89 4.86 -2.06
C GLN A 109 -2.29 6.11 -2.70
N LEU A 110 -1.01 6.32 -2.47
CA LEU A 110 -0.26 7.47 -3.00
C LEU A 110 0.81 7.01 -3.97
N ASP A 111 1.10 7.86 -4.95
CA ASP A 111 2.29 7.72 -5.79
C ASP A 111 3.56 8.24 -5.10
N GLU A 112 4.68 8.19 -5.80
CA GLU A 112 5.98 8.65 -5.25
C GLU A 112 6.01 10.15 -4.94
N PHE A 113 5.13 10.94 -5.53
CA PHE A 113 5.02 12.39 -5.33
C PHE A 113 4.02 12.75 -4.22
N GLY A 114 3.32 11.73 -3.68
CA GLY A 114 2.27 11.92 -2.68
C GLY A 114 0.90 12.25 -3.27
N GLU A 115 0.73 12.09 -4.59
CA GLU A 115 -0.56 12.26 -5.25
C GLU A 115 -1.43 11.01 -5.05
N VAL A 116 -2.73 11.24 -4.86
CA VAL A 116 -3.69 10.15 -4.60
C VAL A 116 -3.98 9.39 -5.89
N ILE A 117 -3.70 8.08 -5.88
CA ILE A 117 -4.01 7.17 -6.98
C ILE A 117 -5.40 6.57 -6.82
N ASN A 118 -5.72 6.12 -5.60
CA ASN A 118 -6.98 5.47 -5.28
C ASN A 118 -7.38 5.77 -3.83
N THR A 119 -8.68 5.70 -3.55
CA THR A 119 -9.25 5.92 -2.21
C THR A 119 -10.38 4.94 -1.98
N GLU A 120 -10.39 4.30 -0.80
CA GLU A 120 -11.39 3.35 -0.37
C GLU A 120 -11.80 3.61 1.07
N ALA A 121 -13.05 3.29 1.39
CA ALA A 121 -13.53 3.17 2.76
C ALA A 121 -13.66 1.69 3.10
N VAL A 122 -13.02 1.25 4.18
CA VAL A 122 -12.93 -0.16 4.59
C VAL A 122 -13.72 -0.34 5.87
N SER A 123 -14.80 -1.08 5.79
CA SER A 123 -15.71 -1.33 6.91
C SER A 123 -15.18 -2.44 7.82
N SER A 124 -15.81 -2.57 9.00
CA SER A 124 -15.47 -3.63 9.94
C SER A 124 -15.59 -5.02 9.30
N GLY A 125 -14.55 -5.84 9.47
CA GLY A 125 -14.45 -7.18 8.89
C GLY A 125 -14.00 -7.24 7.44
N GLU A 126 -13.82 -6.10 6.78
CA GLU A 126 -13.20 -6.02 5.46
C GLU A 126 -11.67 -5.95 5.59
N TYR A 127 -10.99 -6.13 4.46
CA TYR A 127 -9.55 -5.96 4.37
C TYR A 127 -9.15 -5.18 3.11
N ILE A 128 -7.95 -4.63 3.14
CA ILE A 128 -7.34 -3.96 2.00
C ILE A 128 -5.95 -4.53 1.75
N ILE A 129 -5.61 -4.69 0.49
CA ILE A 129 -4.26 -5.02 0.05
C ILE A 129 -3.85 -3.93 -0.94
N SER A 130 -2.79 -3.21 -0.59
CA SER A 130 -2.15 -2.27 -1.50
C SER A 130 -0.97 -2.96 -2.15
N GLY A 131 -1.02 -3.12 -3.46
CA GLY A 131 0.09 -3.60 -4.25
C GLY A 131 1.17 -2.54 -4.46
N GLY A 132 2.40 -2.98 -4.61
CA GLY A 132 3.52 -2.09 -4.86
C GLY A 132 3.47 -1.43 -6.22
N GLN A 133 4.15 -0.30 -6.32
CA GLN A 133 4.31 0.48 -7.53
C GLN A 133 5.74 0.34 -8.03
N ILE A 134 5.92 0.33 -9.35
CA ILE A 134 7.23 0.29 -9.98
C ILE A 134 7.39 1.53 -10.85
N LYS A 135 8.44 2.27 -10.58
CA LYS A 135 8.89 3.36 -11.44
C LYS A 135 10.04 2.88 -12.30
N ILE A 136 9.94 3.09 -13.61
CA ILE A 136 11.00 2.81 -14.58
C ILE A 136 11.46 4.12 -15.17
N ILE A 137 12.78 4.35 -15.13
CA ILE A 137 13.43 5.54 -15.68
C ILE A 137 14.46 5.09 -16.71
N SER A 138 14.54 5.80 -17.83
CA SER A 138 15.57 5.63 -18.84
C SER A 138 16.02 6.95 -19.39
N THR A 139 17.27 7.03 -19.84
CA THR A 139 17.79 8.16 -20.64
C THR A 139 17.33 8.10 -22.08
N ASP A 140 16.95 6.90 -22.56
CA ASP A 140 16.48 6.65 -23.91
C ASP A 140 14.96 6.33 -23.90
N SER A 141 14.33 6.45 -25.06
CA SER A 141 12.93 6.02 -25.19
C SER A 141 12.84 4.51 -25.05
N PHE A 142 11.89 4.03 -24.24
CA PHE A 142 11.62 2.62 -24.04
C PHE A 142 10.13 2.31 -24.17
N GLN A 143 9.82 1.09 -24.49
CA GLN A 143 8.46 0.59 -24.53
C GLN A 143 8.28 -0.53 -23.50
N VAL A 144 7.25 -0.40 -22.68
CA VAL A 144 6.80 -1.49 -21.82
C VAL A 144 5.68 -2.21 -22.53
N SER A 145 5.89 -3.48 -22.87
CA SER A 145 4.86 -4.35 -23.39
C SER A 145 4.63 -5.51 -22.42
N SER A 146 3.40 -5.75 -22.06
CA SER A 146 3.01 -7.00 -21.41
C SER A 146 2.34 -7.90 -22.45
N GLY A 147 2.39 -9.22 -22.26
CA GLY A 147 1.63 -10.17 -23.08
C GLY A 147 0.09 -9.95 -23.02
N LEU A 148 -0.38 -8.98 -22.26
CA LEU A 148 -1.76 -8.59 -22.08
C LEU A 148 -2.13 -7.26 -22.76
N ASN A 149 -1.42 -6.85 -23.82
CA ASN A 149 -1.75 -5.65 -24.62
C ASN A 149 -1.76 -4.31 -23.85
N ILE A 150 -0.83 -4.09 -22.98
CA ILE A 150 -0.65 -2.78 -22.35
C ILE A 150 0.41 -2.04 -23.13
N ALA A 151 0.01 -1.24 -24.09
CA ALA A 151 0.90 -0.35 -24.82
C ALA A 151 0.68 1.08 -24.37
N ASP A 152 1.71 1.71 -23.83
CA ASP A 152 1.75 3.14 -23.66
C ASP A 152 3.17 3.68 -23.77
N ASN A 153 3.31 4.79 -24.48
CA ASN A 153 4.56 5.42 -24.83
C ASN A 153 4.88 6.59 -23.89
N SER A 154 4.96 6.36 -22.60
CA SER A 154 5.43 7.40 -21.67
C SER A 154 6.82 7.07 -21.15
N ASN A 155 7.66 8.09 -21.02
CA ASN A 155 9.04 7.97 -20.50
C ASN A 155 9.11 7.59 -19.01
N SER A 156 7.98 7.49 -18.34
CA SER A 156 7.88 6.96 -16.97
C SER A 156 6.50 6.39 -16.73
N LYS A 157 6.41 5.20 -16.16
CA LYS A 157 5.15 4.57 -15.78
C LYS A 157 5.19 4.02 -14.36
N PHE A 158 4.08 4.25 -13.68
CA PHE A 158 3.78 3.62 -12.42
C PHE A 158 2.80 2.47 -12.66
N LEU A 159 3.14 1.29 -12.16
CA LEU A 159 2.23 0.17 -12.08
C LEU A 159 1.78 0.05 -10.63
N SER A 160 0.50 0.21 -10.38
CA SER A 160 -0.07 0.05 -9.05
C SER A 160 -1.26 -0.88 -9.07
N SER A 161 -1.43 -1.64 -8.02
CA SER A 161 -2.65 -2.39 -7.75
C SER A 161 -3.16 -2.05 -6.35
N PHE A 162 -4.46 -1.84 -6.25
CA PHE A 162 -5.15 -1.61 -5.00
C PHE A 162 -6.38 -2.52 -4.98
N VAL A 163 -6.45 -3.43 -4.02
CA VAL A 163 -7.53 -4.40 -3.90
C VAL A 163 -8.19 -4.24 -2.54
N LYS A 164 -9.49 -3.96 -2.57
CA LYS A 164 -10.39 -4.09 -1.43
C LYS A 164 -11.24 -5.33 -1.62
N LYS A 165 -11.37 -6.14 -0.60
CA LYS A 165 -12.25 -7.31 -0.63
C LYS A 165 -13.06 -7.41 0.66
N ASP A 166 -14.34 -7.76 0.49
CA ASP A 166 -15.21 -8.11 1.60
C ASP A 166 -14.77 -9.46 2.19
N HIS A 167 -14.84 -9.57 3.48
CA HIS A 167 -14.48 -10.79 4.21
C HIS A 167 -15.57 -11.86 4.09
N ASP A 168 -16.24 -11.98 2.96
CA ASP A 168 -17.23 -13.02 2.79
C ASP A 168 -16.62 -14.26 2.15
N LEU A 169 -16.64 -15.26 2.96
CA LEU A 169 -16.15 -16.60 2.88
C LEU A 169 -16.61 -17.31 1.60
N GLY A 170 -15.72 -17.60 0.70
CA GLY A 170 -15.86 -18.78 -0.13
C GLY A 170 -16.01 -18.63 -1.62
N SER A 171 -15.52 -17.59 -2.24
CA SER A 171 -15.23 -17.65 -3.67
C SER A 171 -13.73 -17.47 -3.92
N ASN A 172 -13.08 -18.56 -4.30
CA ASN A 172 -11.77 -18.57 -4.92
C ASN A 172 -11.86 -17.90 -6.30
N SER A 173 -12.03 -16.59 -6.34
CA SER A 173 -11.77 -15.82 -7.54
C SER A 173 -10.63 -14.87 -7.25
N SER A 174 -9.44 -15.31 -7.58
CA SER A 174 -8.25 -14.45 -7.70
C SER A 174 -8.39 -13.60 -8.97
N ASP A 175 -9.30 -12.66 -8.96
CA ASP A 175 -9.35 -11.63 -9.99
C ASP A 175 -8.43 -10.50 -9.59
N TYR A 176 -7.17 -10.66 -9.96
CA TYR A 176 -6.20 -9.57 -9.93
C TYR A 176 -6.46 -8.71 -11.17
N GLU A 177 -7.20 -7.63 -11.01
CA GLU A 177 -7.31 -6.62 -12.07
C GLU A 177 -6.10 -5.70 -11.98
N PHE A 178 -5.11 -5.95 -12.82
CA PHE A 178 -4.02 -4.99 -13.04
C PHE A 178 -4.56 -3.88 -13.94
N LYS A 179 -4.85 -2.72 -13.36
CA LYS A 179 -5.05 -1.50 -14.14
C LYS A 179 -3.69 -0.86 -14.38
N VAL A 180 -3.30 -0.82 -15.63
CA VAL A 180 -2.14 -0.09 -16.15
C VAL A 180 -2.59 1.23 -16.71
#